data_ea0bd2a2d185d090efbb982c6aa57ace
#
_entry.id   ea0bd2a2d185d090efbb982c6aa57ace
#
_cell.length_a   1.000
_cell.length_b   1.000
_cell.length_c   1.000
_cell.angle_alpha   90.00
_cell.angle_beta   90.00
_cell.angle_gamma   90.00
#
_symmetry.space_group_name_H-M   'P 1'
#
loop_
_entity.id
_entity.type
_entity.pdbx_description
1 polymer ?
#
loop_
_entity_poly.entity_id
_entity_poly.type
_entity_poly.pdbx_seq_one_letter_code
_entity_poly.pdbx_strand_id
1 'polypeptide(L)' 'MPWTTDRYPVSMKRLPPAVREKAIDIANALLAEGYPEGQAIRIAIARAKQWAQQHLSH' A
#
# COMPACT_ATOMS: atom_id res chain seq x y z
N MET A 1 -13.12 6.83 0.58
CA MET A 1 -13.14 6.05 -0.66
C MET A 1 -11.86 5.28 -0.82
N PRO A 2 -11.93 3.99 -1.01
CA PRO A 2 -10.71 3.21 -1.20
C PRO A 2 -9.93 3.63 -2.43
N TRP A 3 -8.63 3.41 -2.41
CA TRP A 3 -7.78 3.71 -3.55
C TRP A 3 -7.81 2.58 -4.57
N THR A 4 -7.45 2.92 -5.79
CA THR A 4 -7.37 1.97 -6.89
C THR A 4 -6.02 2.12 -7.58
N THR A 5 -5.76 1.27 -8.57
CA THR A 5 -4.51 1.36 -9.33
C THR A 5 -4.40 2.67 -10.10
N ASP A 6 -5.53 3.35 -10.35
CA ASP A 6 -5.53 4.64 -11.05
C ASP A 6 -5.55 5.82 -10.10
N ARG A 7 -5.96 5.61 -8.86
CA ARG A 7 -6.04 6.67 -7.86
C ARG A 7 -5.48 6.16 -6.55
N TYR A 8 -4.32 6.66 -6.18
CA TYR A 8 -3.61 6.24 -4.98
C TYR A 8 -2.85 7.41 -4.39
N PRO A 9 -2.44 7.30 -3.11
CA PRO A 9 -1.67 8.39 -2.49
C PRO A 9 -0.38 8.66 -3.23
N VAL A 10 -0.01 9.94 -3.29
CA VAL A 10 1.22 10.36 -3.95
C VAL A 10 2.45 9.63 -3.39
N SER A 11 2.42 9.32 -2.09
CA SER A 11 3.52 8.63 -1.44
C SER A 11 3.78 7.23 -2.01
N MET A 12 2.82 6.68 -2.74
CA MET A 12 2.99 5.36 -3.38
C MET A 12 3.47 5.46 -4.83
N LYS A 13 3.64 6.68 -5.35
CA LYS A 13 3.94 6.87 -6.76
C LYS A 13 5.26 6.22 -7.16
N ARG A 14 6.24 6.23 -6.28
CA ARG A 14 7.58 5.71 -6.58
C ARG A 14 7.71 4.22 -6.38
N LEU A 15 6.70 3.58 -5.86
CA LEU A 15 6.76 2.13 -5.66
C LEU A 15 6.65 1.41 -7.00
N PRO A 16 7.38 0.30 -7.19
CA PRO A 16 7.17 -0.52 -8.38
C PRO A 16 5.70 -0.96 -8.47
N PRO A 17 5.19 -1.20 -9.68
CA PRO A 17 3.76 -1.49 -9.82
C PRO A 17 3.23 -2.61 -8.94
N ALA A 18 3.94 -3.72 -8.82
CA ALA A 18 3.48 -4.82 -7.98
C ALA A 18 3.45 -4.44 -6.50
N VAL A 19 4.44 -3.68 -6.05
CA VAL A 19 4.49 -3.22 -4.66
C VAL A 19 3.40 -2.20 -4.41
N ARG A 20 3.17 -1.32 -5.38
CA ARG A 20 2.11 -0.32 -5.25
C ARG A 20 0.74 -0.97 -5.12
N GLU A 21 0.45 -1.97 -5.95
CA GLU A 21 -0.82 -2.68 -5.85
C GLU A 21 -0.99 -3.34 -4.49
N LYS A 22 0.06 -3.95 -3.99
CA LYS A 22 0.02 -4.54 -2.66
C LYS A 22 -0.24 -3.50 -1.58
N ALA A 23 0.43 -2.35 -1.69
CA ALA A 23 0.24 -1.27 -0.73
C ALA A 23 -1.19 -0.73 -0.76
N ILE A 24 -1.76 -0.60 -1.96
CA ILE A 24 -3.14 -0.15 -2.10
C ILE A 24 -4.10 -1.12 -1.42
N ASP A 25 -3.92 -2.42 -1.62
CA ASP A 25 -4.75 -3.44 -0.99
C ASP A 25 -4.67 -3.36 0.52
N ILE A 26 -3.47 -3.25 1.05
CA ILE A 26 -3.28 -3.19 2.49
C ILE A 26 -3.89 -1.90 3.07
N ALA A 27 -3.67 -0.78 2.39
CA ALA A 27 -4.21 0.50 2.86
C ALA A 27 -5.74 0.48 2.88
N ASN A 28 -6.36 -0.08 1.86
CA ASN A 28 -7.81 -0.18 1.81
C ASN A 28 -8.35 -1.07 2.93
N ALA A 29 -7.65 -2.17 3.22
CA ALA A 29 -8.05 -3.06 4.32
C ALA A 29 -7.95 -2.35 5.66
N LEU A 30 -6.88 -1.58 5.88
CA LEU A 30 -6.71 -0.86 7.13
C LEU A 30 -7.75 0.24 7.30
N LEU A 31 -8.10 0.93 6.21
CA LEU A 31 -9.17 1.91 6.27
C LEU A 31 -10.50 1.26 6.66
N ALA A 32 -10.78 0.09 6.11
CA ALA A 32 -11.99 -0.64 6.45
C ALA A 32 -12.02 -1.03 7.91
N GLU A 33 -10.85 -1.21 8.53
CA GLU A 33 -10.75 -1.54 9.94
C GLU A 33 -10.83 -0.31 10.85
N GLY A 34 -10.87 0.89 10.26
CA GLY A 34 -11.01 2.11 11.03
C GLY A 34 -9.72 2.88 11.28
N TYR A 35 -8.63 2.52 10.64
CA TYR A 35 -7.39 3.25 10.81
C TYR A 35 -7.49 4.65 10.18
N PRO A 36 -6.85 5.66 10.78
CA PRO A 36 -6.75 6.97 10.14
C PRO A 36 -6.02 6.85 8.80
N GLU A 37 -6.40 7.67 7.84
CA GLU A 37 -5.88 7.58 6.49
C GLU A 37 -4.35 7.64 6.42
N GLY A 38 -3.76 8.64 7.07
CA GLY A 38 -2.30 8.80 7.04
C GLY A 38 -1.57 7.59 7.63
N GLN A 39 -2.11 7.04 8.70
CA GLN A 39 -1.52 5.88 9.34
C GLN A 39 -1.66 4.65 8.46
N ALA A 40 -2.83 4.48 7.86
CA ALA A 40 -3.08 3.34 6.96
C ALA A 40 -2.09 3.34 5.81
N ILE A 41 -1.85 4.51 5.21
CA ILE A 41 -0.92 4.65 4.10
C ILE A 41 0.50 4.27 4.52
N ARG A 42 0.98 4.78 5.66
CA ARG A 42 2.34 4.49 6.10
C ARG A 42 2.54 3.02 6.42
N ILE A 43 1.59 2.43 7.13
CA ILE A 43 1.67 1.01 7.45
C ILE A 43 1.63 0.17 6.18
N ALA A 44 0.76 0.54 5.25
CA ALA A 44 0.60 -0.20 4.01
C ALA A 44 1.89 -0.21 3.19
N ILE A 45 2.56 0.93 3.08
CA ILE A 45 3.81 1.03 2.32
C ILE A 45 4.88 0.17 2.97
N ALA A 46 5.02 0.24 4.29
CA ALA A 46 6.02 -0.56 5.00
C ALA A 46 5.78 -2.05 4.80
N ARG A 47 4.53 -2.49 4.95
CA ARG A 47 4.19 -3.90 4.78
C ARG A 47 4.35 -4.36 3.34
N ALA A 48 4.02 -3.51 2.38
CA ALA A 48 4.17 -3.86 0.98
C ALA A 48 5.62 -4.05 0.61
N LYS A 49 6.51 -3.20 1.15
CA LYS A 49 7.95 -3.35 0.92
C LYS A 49 8.49 -4.63 1.52
N GLN A 50 8.04 -4.98 2.73
CA GLN A 50 8.43 -6.25 3.35
C GLN A 50 7.97 -7.43 2.51
N TRP A 51 6.73 -7.38 2.06
CA TRP A 51 6.18 -8.42 1.21
C TRP A 51 7.02 -8.59 -0.06
N ALA A 52 7.41 -7.47 -0.68
CA ALA A 52 8.21 -7.50 -1.90
C ALA A 52 9.58 -8.14 -1.65
N GLN A 53 10.20 -7.84 -0.51
CA GLN A 53 11.48 -8.43 -0.17
C GLN A 53 11.38 -9.95 -0.04
N GLN A 54 10.28 -10.44 0.49
CA GLN A 54 10.08 -11.87 0.71
C GLN A 54 9.66 -12.61 -0.54
N HIS A 55 8.95 -11.93 -1.44
CA HIS A 55 8.30 -12.59 -2.57
C HIS A 55 8.88 -12.22 -3.93
N LEU A 56 9.53 -11.08 -4.04
CA LEU A 56 9.99 -10.58 -5.32
C LEU A 56 11.52 -10.43 -5.44
N SER A 57 12.23 -10.40 -4.32
CA SER A 57 13.67 -10.16 -4.39
C SER A 57 14.43 -11.46 -4.25
N HIS A 58 14.68 -12.06 -5.36
CA HIS A 58 15.51 -13.26 -5.45
C HIS A 58 16.73 -13.00 -6.27
#